data_f934e94f5fc17504ce4d4d13de7828ee
#
_entry.id   f934e94f5fc17504ce4d4d13de7828ee
#
_cell.length_a   1.000
_cell.length_b   1.000
_cell.length_c   1.000
_cell.angle_alpha   90.00
_cell.angle_beta   90.00
_cell.angle_gamma   90.00
#
_symmetry.space_group_name_H-M   'P 1'
#
loop_
_entity.id
_entity.type
_entity.pdbx_description
1 polymer ?
#
loop_
_entity_poly.entity_id
_entity_poly.type
_entity_poly.pdbx_seq_one_letter_code
_entity_poly.pdbx_strand_id
1 'polypeptide(L)'
;EKNSFFEKLNNNKFKLLYLLGSDNLEIKKNNEFIVYQGSHGDRGAEIADIVLPSAAFTEQSGLYENLEGRVQECRKASYPIGEALEDWKIFNLILKKLEKNDNLSNFDTLRKETLSLIPNFTEINELPSFDDSKVTNTSSDFFSEIIKIRELDYFFTNSISRASKTMSECRQIKQVSKKTGTDN
;
A
#
# COMPACT_ATOMS: atom_id res chain seq x y z
N GLU A 1 -0.95 -13.67 -12.36
CA GLU A 1 -1.93 -13.37 -11.28
C GLU A 1 -2.52 -11.96 -11.36
N LYS A 2 -1.74 -10.91 -11.74
CA LYS A 2 -2.28 -9.55 -11.95
C LYS A 2 -3.39 -9.51 -13.00
N ASN A 3 -3.24 -10.25 -14.08
CA ASN A 3 -4.27 -10.33 -15.13
C ASN A 3 -5.58 -10.92 -14.60
N SER A 4 -5.52 -11.89 -13.70
CA SER A 4 -6.70 -12.50 -13.09
C SER A 4 -7.53 -11.51 -12.24
N PHE A 5 -6.90 -10.56 -11.52
CA PHE A 5 -7.62 -9.54 -10.74
C PHE A 5 -8.34 -8.54 -11.65
N PHE A 6 -7.60 -7.95 -12.60
CA PHE A 6 -8.19 -6.96 -13.52
C PHE A 6 -9.21 -7.58 -14.47
N GLU A 7 -9.01 -8.83 -14.91
CA GLU A 7 -10.02 -9.57 -15.66
C GLU A 7 -11.30 -9.78 -14.87
N LYS A 8 -11.19 -10.18 -13.60
CA LYS A 8 -12.36 -10.35 -12.72
C LYS A 8 -13.06 -9.02 -12.47
N LEU A 9 -12.31 -7.94 -12.29
CA LEU A 9 -12.86 -6.59 -12.10
C LEU A 9 -13.63 -6.15 -13.35
N ASN A 10 -13.01 -6.25 -14.53
CA ASN A 10 -13.62 -5.87 -15.81
C ASN A 10 -14.87 -6.71 -16.15
N ASN A 11 -14.92 -7.95 -15.67
CA ASN A 11 -16.04 -8.86 -15.83
C ASN A 11 -17.11 -8.77 -14.71
N ASN A 12 -17.08 -7.71 -13.89
CA ASN A 12 -18.04 -7.46 -12.79
C ASN A 12 -18.17 -8.65 -11.81
N LYS A 13 -17.07 -9.33 -11.51
CA LYS A 13 -17.06 -10.49 -10.60
C LYS A 13 -17.02 -10.10 -9.13
N PHE A 14 -16.73 -8.85 -8.80
CA PHE A 14 -16.72 -8.35 -7.44
C PHE A 14 -18.01 -7.60 -7.12
N LYS A 15 -18.58 -7.88 -5.94
CA LYS A 15 -19.69 -7.10 -5.37
C LYS A 15 -19.19 -5.98 -4.47
N LEU A 16 -18.08 -6.24 -3.79
CA LEU A 16 -17.41 -5.31 -2.88
C LEU A 16 -15.93 -5.25 -3.22
N LEU A 17 -15.39 -4.06 -3.28
CA LEU A 17 -13.96 -3.79 -3.41
C LEU A 17 -13.52 -2.92 -2.24
N TYR A 18 -12.56 -3.40 -1.46
CA TYR A 18 -11.97 -2.67 -0.35
C TYR A 18 -10.56 -2.23 -0.73
N LEU A 19 -10.35 -0.93 -0.86
CA LEU A 19 -9.08 -0.31 -1.22
C LEU A 19 -8.39 0.19 0.04
N LEU A 20 -7.41 -0.56 0.53
CA LEU A 20 -6.60 -0.16 1.68
C LEU A 20 -5.32 0.51 1.19
N GLY A 21 -5.24 1.83 1.32
CA GLY A 21 -4.12 2.65 0.86
C GLY A 21 -3.83 2.58 -0.65
N SER A 22 -4.73 1.95 -1.41
CA SER A 22 -4.57 1.75 -2.86
C SER A 22 -5.18 2.93 -3.61
N ASP A 23 -4.49 4.04 -3.60
CA ASP A 23 -4.95 5.34 -4.09
C ASP A 23 -4.58 5.62 -5.56
N ASN A 24 -3.60 4.91 -6.13
CA ASN A 24 -3.10 5.15 -7.49
C ASN A 24 -3.47 4.00 -8.46
N LEU A 25 -4.67 3.44 -8.32
CA LEU A 25 -5.16 2.40 -9.21
C LEU A 25 -5.98 3.02 -10.34
N GLU A 26 -5.66 2.66 -11.58
CA GLU A 26 -6.47 3.00 -12.76
C GLU A 26 -7.60 1.98 -12.88
N ILE A 27 -8.61 2.11 -12.02
CA ILE A 27 -9.81 1.29 -12.03
C ILE A 27 -10.97 2.13 -12.54
N LYS A 28 -11.72 1.57 -13.48
CA LYS A 28 -13.03 2.10 -13.86
C LYS A 28 -14.09 1.43 -12.98
N LYS A 29 -14.82 2.24 -12.21
CA LYS A 29 -15.94 1.76 -11.41
C LYS A 29 -17.05 1.20 -12.33
N ASN A 30 -17.53 0.01 -11.98
CA ASN A 30 -18.68 -0.62 -12.63
C ASN A 30 -19.84 -0.72 -11.62
N ASN A 31 -20.21 -1.95 -11.21
CA ASN A 31 -21.34 -2.21 -10.32
C ASN A 31 -20.91 -2.60 -8.89
N GLU A 32 -19.61 -2.68 -8.63
CA GLU A 32 -19.09 -2.98 -7.29
C GLU A 32 -19.29 -1.83 -6.33
N PHE A 33 -19.55 -2.16 -5.06
CA PHE A 33 -19.52 -1.21 -3.97
C PHE A 33 -18.07 -1.03 -3.52
N ILE A 34 -17.56 0.20 -3.51
CA ILE A 34 -16.16 0.50 -3.23
C ILE A 34 -16.03 1.20 -1.89
N VAL A 35 -15.22 0.62 -1.01
CA VAL A 35 -14.76 1.24 0.24
C VAL A 35 -13.29 1.62 0.06
N TYR A 36 -12.95 2.88 0.29
CA TYR A 36 -11.58 3.35 0.33
C TYR A 36 -11.19 3.69 1.77
N GLN A 37 -10.06 3.15 2.22
CA GLN A 37 -9.44 3.51 3.49
C GLN A 37 -8.04 4.03 3.20
N GLY A 38 -7.75 5.26 3.60
CA GLY A 38 -6.45 5.87 3.34
C GLY A 38 -6.30 7.24 3.99
N SER A 39 -5.06 7.72 4.04
CA SER A 39 -4.71 9.00 4.67
C SER A 39 -4.83 10.21 3.73
N HIS A 40 -4.80 9.98 2.42
CA HIS A 40 -4.86 11.03 1.40
C HIS A 40 -5.84 10.62 0.32
N GLY A 41 -6.61 11.59 -0.15
CA GLY A 41 -7.50 11.39 -1.28
C GLY A 41 -6.71 11.35 -2.60
N ASP A 42 -7.08 10.43 -3.47
CA ASP A 42 -6.64 10.34 -4.86
C ASP A 42 -7.70 9.51 -5.60
N ARG A 43 -7.39 8.93 -6.75
CA ARG A 43 -8.32 8.16 -7.59
C ARG A 43 -9.14 7.12 -6.84
N GLY A 44 -8.53 6.43 -5.87
CA GLY A 44 -9.24 5.47 -5.02
C GLY A 44 -10.38 6.11 -4.22
N ALA A 45 -10.15 7.29 -3.66
CA ALA A 45 -11.18 8.04 -2.92
C ALA A 45 -12.24 8.62 -3.85
N GLU A 46 -11.88 9.07 -5.06
CA GLU A 46 -12.81 9.67 -6.04
C GLU A 46 -13.89 8.69 -6.50
N ILE A 47 -13.55 7.40 -6.63
CA ILE A 47 -14.47 6.35 -7.09
C ILE A 47 -15.19 5.62 -5.97
N ALA A 48 -14.81 5.86 -4.71
CA ALA A 48 -15.36 5.15 -3.55
C ALA A 48 -16.80 5.57 -3.24
N ASP A 49 -17.60 4.62 -2.77
CA ASP A 49 -18.93 4.87 -2.19
C ASP A 49 -18.82 5.29 -0.73
N ILE A 50 -17.79 4.76 -0.02
CA ILE A 50 -17.45 5.13 1.35
C ILE A 50 -15.95 5.40 1.43
N VAL A 51 -15.60 6.52 2.09
CA VAL A 51 -14.21 6.86 2.44
C VAL A 51 -14.07 6.78 3.96
N LEU A 52 -13.09 5.96 4.40
CA LEU A 52 -12.71 5.81 5.79
C LEU A 52 -11.37 6.51 6.01
N PRO A 53 -11.32 7.65 6.72
CA PRO A 53 -10.07 8.37 6.94
C PRO A 53 -9.15 7.57 7.84
N SER A 54 -7.94 7.28 7.37
CA SER A 54 -6.92 6.59 8.14
C SER A 54 -5.69 7.44 8.40
N ALA A 55 -4.91 7.02 9.39
CA ALA A 55 -3.66 7.65 9.76
C ALA A 55 -2.62 7.55 8.63
N ALA A 56 -1.80 8.58 8.46
CA ALA A 56 -0.61 8.50 7.63
C ALA A 56 0.44 7.57 8.31
N PHE A 57 1.42 7.09 7.55
CA PHE A 57 2.46 6.18 8.09
C PHE A 57 3.25 6.80 9.26
N THR A 58 3.35 8.12 9.36
CA THR A 58 3.97 8.85 10.47
C THR A 58 3.08 8.97 11.70
N GLU A 59 1.80 8.68 11.58
CA GLU A 59 0.77 8.84 12.59
C GLU A 59 0.30 7.50 13.18
N GLN A 60 0.85 6.40 12.71
CA GLN A 60 0.56 5.06 13.21
C GLN A 60 1.83 4.25 13.44
N SER A 61 1.76 3.29 14.34
CA SER A 61 2.82 2.31 14.56
C SER A 61 2.57 1.07 13.73
N GLY A 62 3.64 0.41 13.26
CA GLY A 62 3.51 -0.78 12.44
C GLY A 62 4.83 -1.54 12.26
N LEU A 63 4.74 -2.67 11.61
CA LEU A 63 5.90 -3.44 11.17
C LEU A 63 6.03 -3.29 9.64
N TYR A 64 7.25 -3.06 9.19
CA TYR A 64 7.58 -2.89 7.78
C TYR A 64 8.70 -3.84 7.41
N GLU A 65 8.53 -4.55 6.34
CA GLU A 65 9.55 -5.41 5.76
C GLU A 65 10.14 -4.71 4.53
N ASN A 66 11.46 -4.63 4.48
CA ASN A 66 12.16 -4.06 3.32
C ASN A 66 12.41 -5.14 2.24
N LEU A 67 13.03 -4.74 1.13
CA LEU A 67 13.30 -5.66 0.01
C LEU A 67 14.26 -6.81 0.37
N GLU A 68 15.09 -6.64 1.40
CA GLU A 68 16.00 -7.67 1.91
C GLU A 68 15.30 -8.67 2.86
N GLY A 69 14.02 -8.47 3.16
CA GLY A 69 13.29 -9.28 4.13
C GLY A 69 13.50 -8.86 5.59
N ARG A 70 14.16 -7.73 5.84
CA ARG A 70 14.35 -7.20 7.19
C ARG A 70 13.07 -6.56 7.69
N VAL A 71 12.53 -7.07 8.78
CA VAL A 71 11.37 -6.51 9.46
C VAL A 71 11.82 -5.46 10.47
N GLN A 72 11.26 -4.27 10.37
CA GLN A 72 11.59 -3.14 11.23
C GLN A 72 10.32 -2.58 11.88
N GLU A 73 10.45 -2.14 13.14
CA GLU A 73 9.37 -1.48 13.84
C GLU A 73 9.38 0.01 13.53
N CYS A 74 8.26 0.52 13.03
CA CYS A 74 7.99 1.94 12.91
C CYS A 74 7.12 2.40 14.09
N ARG A 75 7.57 3.41 14.81
CA ARG A 75 6.80 4.05 15.88
C ARG A 75 6.22 5.35 15.35
N LYS A 76 4.96 5.61 15.69
CA LYS A 76 4.32 6.87 15.29
C LYS A 76 5.06 8.07 15.86
N ALA A 77 5.24 9.08 15.02
CA ALA A 77 5.87 10.35 15.37
C ALA A 77 4.84 11.44 15.69
N SER A 78 3.59 11.27 15.25
CA SER A 78 2.50 12.23 15.43
C SER A 78 1.18 11.50 15.67
N TYR A 79 0.10 12.26 15.81
CA TYR A 79 -1.24 11.73 15.97
C TYR A 79 -2.07 11.99 14.71
N PRO A 80 -3.01 11.09 14.38
CA PRO A 80 -3.94 11.30 13.27
C PRO A 80 -4.72 12.60 13.42
N ILE A 81 -4.99 13.26 12.31
CA ILE A 81 -5.70 14.54 12.27
C ILE A 81 -7.21 14.31 12.19
N GLY A 82 -7.99 15.11 12.95
CA GLY A 82 -9.44 15.08 12.92
C GLY A 82 -10.00 13.73 13.36
N GLU A 83 -10.82 13.11 12.53
CA GLU A 83 -11.47 11.83 12.79
C GLU A 83 -10.67 10.63 12.24
N ALA A 84 -9.48 10.85 11.68
CA ALA A 84 -8.65 9.76 11.16
C ALA A 84 -8.20 8.83 12.27
N LEU A 85 -8.21 7.54 12.00
CA LEU A 85 -7.81 6.49 12.94
C LEU A 85 -6.67 5.66 12.37
N GLU A 86 -5.89 5.04 13.24
CA GLU A 86 -4.93 4.01 12.85
C GLU A 86 -5.68 2.84 12.16
N ASP A 87 -5.13 2.29 11.09
CA ASP A 87 -5.80 1.28 10.24
C ASP A 87 -6.41 0.12 11.05
N TRP A 88 -5.66 -0.43 11.99
CA TRP A 88 -6.13 -1.54 12.81
C TRP A 88 -7.34 -1.17 13.69
N LYS A 89 -7.47 0.09 14.10
CA LYS A 89 -8.63 0.56 14.88
C LYS A 89 -9.89 0.61 14.01
N ILE A 90 -9.75 1.01 12.74
CA ILE A 90 -10.85 1.01 11.78
C ILE A 90 -11.36 -0.43 11.59
N PHE A 91 -10.45 -1.38 11.34
CA PHE A 91 -10.82 -2.79 11.22
C PHE A 91 -11.48 -3.33 12.49
N ASN A 92 -10.97 -2.96 13.66
CA ASN A 92 -11.56 -3.36 14.94
C ASN A 92 -13.00 -2.83 15.11
N LEU A 93 -13.27 -1.61 14.67
CA LEU A 93 -14.62 -1.04 14.67
C LEU A 93 -15.55 -1.77 13.71
N ILE A 94 -15.06 -2.15 12.52
CA ILE A 94 -15.82 -2.92 11.55
C ILE A 94 -16.15 -4.31 12.12
N LEU A 95 -15.16 -5.01 12.71
CA LEU A 95 -15.35 -6.33 13.32
C LEU A 95 -16.38 -6.28 14.44
N LYS A 96 -16.32 -5.28 15.32
CA LYS A 96 -17.34 -5.07 16.36
C LYS A 96 -18.74 -4.87 15.81
N LYS A 97 -18.87 -4.13 14.70
CA LYS A 97 -20.17 -3.94 14.02
C LYS A 97 -20.69 -5.20 13.36
N LEU A 98 -19.81 -6.10 12.93
CA LEU A 98 -20.14 -7.39 12.37
C LEU A 98 -20.35 -8.48 13.46
N GLU A 99 -20.36 -8.10 14.73
CA GLU A 99 -20.50 -9.02 15.88
C GLU A 99 -19.43 -10.13 15.91
N LYS A 100 -18.27 -9.86 15.34
CA LYS A 100 -17.10 -10.75 15.41
C LYS A 100 -16.31 -10.40 16.66
N ASN A 101 -16.23 -11.34 17.59
CA ASN A 101 -15.43 -11.22 18.79
C ASN A 101 -13.98 -11.54 18.48
N ASP A 102 -13.22 -10.56 18.04
CA ASP A 102 -11.76 -10.65 17.99
C ASP A 102 -11.16 -9.91 19.21
N ASN A 103 -10.30 -10.63 19.92
CA ASN A 103 -9.62 -10.12 21.14
C ASN A 103 -8.49 -9.15 20.80
N LEU A 104 -8.51 -8.51 19.64
CA LEU A 104 -7.52 -7.48 19.24
C LEU A 104 -7.79 -6.17 19.99
N SER A 105 -7.72 -6.24 21.33
CA SER A 105 -8.10 -5.13 22.21
C SER A 105 -7.10 -3.97 22.20
N ASN A 106 -5.83 -4.26 21.86
CA ASN A 106 -4.75 -3.26 21.81
C ASN A 106 -3.69 -3.63 20.78
N PHE A 107 -2.80 -2.67 20.48
CA PHE A 107 -1.73 -2.81 19.50
C PHE A 107 -0.73 -3.92 19.85
N ASP A 108 -0.43 -4.13 21.13
CA ASP A 108 0.53 -5.15 21.56
C ASP A 108 0.00 -6.58 21.31
N THR A 109 -1.30 -6.78 21.52
CA THR A 109 -1.96 -8.06 21.20
C THR A 109 -1.96 -8.31 19.70
N LEU A 110 -2.33 -7.32 18.91
CA LEU A 110 -2.27 -7.39 17.45
C LEU A 110 -0.86 -7.72 16.96
N ARG A 111 0.16 -7.05 17.49
CA ARG A 111 1.57 -7.28 17.15
C ARG A 111 2.02 -8.72 17.46
N LYS A 112 1.70 -9.23 18.63
CA LYS A 112 2.02 -10.62 19.03
C LYS A 112 1.38 -11.61 18.07
N GLU A 113 0.13 -11.41 17.72
CA GLU A 113 -0.58 -12.27 16.78
C GLU A 113 0.03 -12.19 15.37
N THR A 114 0.34 -10.99 14.88
CA THR A 114 1.03 -10.79 13.59
C THR A 114 2.35 -11.56 13.55
N LEU A 115 3.19 -11.43 14.58
CA LEU A 115 4.46 -12.15 14.67
C LEU A 115 4.29 -13.67 14.72
N SER A 116 3.19 -14.16 15.29
CA SER A 116 2.90 -15.60 15.33
C SER A 116 2.42 -16.17 14.01
N LEU A 117 1.74 -15.36 13.19
CA LEU A 117 1.15 -15.78 11.92
C LEU A 117 2.11 -15.66 10.73
N ILE A 118 3.10 -14.77 10.81
CA ILE A 118 4.05 -14.52 9.73
C ILE A 118 5.43 -15.06 10.15
N PRO A 119 5.85 -16.22 9.63
CA PRO A 119 7.07 -16.90 10.10
C PRO A 119 8.35 -16.06 10.02
N ASN A 120 8.43 -15.17 9.03
CA ASN A 120 9.61 -14.32 8.82
C ASN A 120 9.63 -13.06 9.72
N PHE A 121 8.58 -12.82 10.49
CA PHE A 121 8.48 -11.65 11.37
C PHE A 121 8.96 -11.93 12.80
N THR A 122 9.57 -13.08 13.05
CA THR A 122 9.99 -13.49 14.39
C THR A 122 11.18 -12.69 14.94
N GLU A 123 12.07 -12.22 14.06
CA GLU A 123 13.30 -11.53 14.41
C GLU A 123 13.29 -10.09 13.85
N ILE A 124 12.86 -9.15 14.69
CA ILE A 124 12.81 -7.73 14.31
C ILE A 124 14.22 -7.16 14.24
N ASN A 125 14.51 -6.39 13.17
CA ASN A 125 15.80 -5.77 12.84
C ASN A 125 16.91 -6.71 12.40
N GLU A 126 16.65 -7.99 12.29
CA GLU A 126 17.62 -8.94 11.74
C GLU A 126 17.37 -9.23 10.26
N LEU A 127 18.42 -9.59 9.54
CA LEU A 127 18.27 -10.10 8.20
C LEU A 127 17.85 -11.57 8.28
N PRO A 128 16.83 -11.99 7.53
CA PRO A 128 16.46 -13.40 7.51
C PRO A 128 17.62 -14.24 6.97
N SER A 129 17.84 -15.39 7.58
CA SER A 129 18.80 -16.37 7.06
C SER A 129 18.29 -16.93 5.73
N PHE A 130 19.11 -16.86 4.71
CA PHE A 130 18.78 -17.41 3.40
C PHE A 130 19.23 -18.88 3.34
N ASP A 131 18.29 -19.75 3.03
CA ASP A 131 18.56 -21.17 2.86
C ASP A 131 18.69 -21.49 1.35
N ASP A 132 19.94 -21.51 0.87
CA ASP A 132 20.26 -21.78 -0.53
C ASP A 132 19.71 -23.12 -1.03
N SER A 133 19.47 -24.09 -0.14
CA SER A 133 18.94 -25.40 -0.51
C SER A 133 17.48 -25.35 -1.01
N LYS A 134 16.77 -24.29 -0.68
CA LYS A 134 15.37 -24.04 -1.11
C LYS A 134 15.26 -23.33 -2.45
N VAL A 135 16.38 -22.87 -3.01
CA VAL A 135 16.40 -22.29 -4.36
C VAL A 135 16.24 -23.43 -5.37
N THR A 136 15.04 -23.67 -5.80
CA THR A 136 14.82 -24.52 -6.97
C THR A 136 15.35 -23.78 -8.19
N ASN A 137 16.43 -24.30 -8.78
CA ASN A 137 16.88 -23.89 -10.10
C ASN A 137 15.78 -24.23 -11.10
N THR A 138 14.82 -23.34 -11.26
CA THR A 138 13.95 -23.37 -12.43
C THR A 138 14.82 -22.95 -13.60
N SER A 139 15.15 -23.90 -14.48
CA SER A 139 15.69 -23.59 -15.79
C SER A 139 14.63 -22.81 -16.57
N SER A 140 14.58 -21.52 -16.34
CA SER A 140 13.78 -20.63 -17.17
C SER A 140 14.59 -20.31 -18.41
N ASP A 141 13.98 -20.49 -19.56
CA ASP A 141 14.55 -20.00 -20.81
C ASP A 141 14.93 -18.53 -20.67
N PHE A 142 16.09 -18.19 -21.21
CA PHE A 142 16.59 -16.82 -21.14
C PHE A 142 15.56 -15.90 -21.81
N PHE A 143 15.06 -14.90 -21.10
CA PHE A 143 14.18 -13.89 -21.67
C PHE A 143 14.94 -13.12 -22.76
N SER A 144 14.56 -13.29 -24.00
CA SER A 144 15.16 -12.60 -25.16
C SER A 144 14.50 -11.25 -25.45
N GLU A 145 13.51 -10.85 -24.64
CA GLU A 145 12.81 -9.59 -24.85
C GLU A 145 13.58 -8.39 -24.26
N ILE A 146 13.50 -7.27 -24.94
CA ILE A 146 14.08 -6.01 -24.46
C ILE A 146 13.36 -5.59 -23.18
N ILE A 147 14.10 -5.48 -22.07
CA ILE A 147 13.57 -4.96 -20.82
C ILE A 147 13.21 -3.48 -21.01
N LYS A 148 11.91 -3.20 -21.03
CA LYS A 148 11.41 -1.82 -21.06
C LYS A 148 11.54 -1.23 -19.67
N ILE A 149 12.48 -0.31 -19.47
CA ILE A 149 12.60 0.46 -18.24
C ILE A 149 11.46 1.46 -18.21
N ARG A 150 10.60 1.33 -17.18
CA ARG A 150 9.54 2.31 -16.93
C ARG A 150 10.18 3.57 -16.34
N GLU A 151 9.89 4.73 -16.95
CA GLU A 151 10.33 6.01 -16.40
C GLU A 151 9.73 6.21 -15.01
N LEU A 152 10.60 6.40 -13.99
CA LEU A 152 10.17 6.63 -12.61
C LEU A 152 9.83 8.10 -12.42
N ASP A 153 8.66 8.37 -11.90
CA ASP A 153 8.26 9.71 -11.50
C ASP A 153 8.68 9.96 -10.04
N TYR A 154 9.86 10.52 -9.85
CA TYR A 154 10.42 10.77 -8.51
C TYR A 154 9.64 11.80 -7.69
N PHE A 155 8.78 12.60 -8.32
CA PHE A 155 7.99 13.62 -7.63
C PHE A 155 6.69 13.04 -7.06
N PHE A 156 6.17 11.97 -7.66
CA PHE A 156 4.89 11.37 -7.31
C PHE A 156 5.03 9.91 -6.86
N THR A 157 5.96 9.65 -5.94
CA THR A 157 6.29 8.30 -5.47
C THR A 157 5.28 7.70 -4.52
N ASN A 158 4.54 8.55 -3.77
CA ASN A 158 3.56 8.11 -2.78
C ASN A 158 2.38 9.09 -2.69
N SER A 159 1.37 8.77 -1.89
CA SER A 159 0.16 9.59 -1.73
C SER A 159 0.45 10.98 -1.17
N ILE A 160 1.38 11.11 -0.23
CA ILE A 160 1.75 12.39 0.36
C ILE A 160 2.41 13.30 -0.68
N SER A 161 3.36 12.75 -1.46
CA SER A 161 4.04 13.53 -2.51
C SER A 161 3.07 13.95 -3.63
N ARG A 162 2.09 13.10 -3.99
CA ARG A 162 1.04 13.44 -4.96
C ARG A 162 0.11 14.55 -4.47
N ALA A 163 -0.17 14.60 -3.17
CA ALA A 163 -0.98 15.66 -2.55
C ALA A 163 -0.22 16.97 -2.34
N SER A 164 1.12 16.96 -2.48
CA SER A 164 1.96 18.13 -2.26
C SER A 164 1.94 19.09 -3.45
N LYS A 165 1.53 20.33 -3.21
CA LYS A 165 1.57 21.40 -4.21
C LYS A 165 2.99 21.66 -4.71
N THR A 166 3.98 21.70 -3.82
CA THR A 166 5.40 21.91 -4.15
C THR A 166 5.92 20.80 -5.06
N MET A 167 5.62 19.53 -4.77
CA MET A 167 6.04 18.42 -5.62
C MET A 167 5.39 18.49 -7.01
N SER A 168 4.14 18.91 -7.09
CA SER A 168 3.43 19.13 -8.35
C SER A 168 4.10 20.23 -9.18
N GLU A 169 4.47 21.37 -8.56
CA GLU A 169 5.18 22.46 -9.21
C GLU A 169 6.55 22.03 -9.73
N CYS A 170 7.35 21.33 -8.91
CA CYS A 170 8.64 20.78 -9.32
C CYS A 170 8.52 19.83 -10.52
N ARG A 171 7.51 18.95 -10.50
CA ARG A 171 7.23 18.04 -11.62
C ARG A 171 6.92 18.79 -12.91
N GLN A 172 6.09 19.83 -12.84
CA GLN A 172 5.75 20.65 -14.01
C GLN A 172 6.97 21.35 -14.60
N ILE A 173 7.84 21.93 -13.77
CA ILE A 173 9.06 22.58 -14.22
C ILE A 173 9.95 21.59 -14.96
N LYS A 174 10.17 20.39 -14.42
CA LYS A 174 10.97 19.35 -15.07
C LYS A 174 10.38 18.89 -16.39
N GLN A 175 9.07 18.78 -16.49
CA GLN A 175 8.40 18.40 -17.75
C GLN A 175 8.55 19.50 -18.83
N VAL A 176 8.55 20.77 -18.45
CA VAL A 176 8.79 21.89 -19.36
C VAL A 176 10.25 21.88 -19.84
N SER A 177 11.22 21.72 -18.93
CA SER A 177 12.65 21.61 -19.29
C SER A 177 12.92 20.52 -20.31
N LYS A 178 12.36 19.31 -20.09
CA LYS A 178 12.48 18.20 -21.06
C LYS A 178 11.94 18.54 -22.44
N LYS A 179 10.85 19.30 -22.54
CA LYS A 179 10.27 19.73 -23.82
C LYS A 179 11.10 20.78 -24.53
N THR A 180 11.81 21.62 -23.79
CA THR A 180 12.63 22.69 -24.34
C THR A 180 14.07 22.27 -24.63
N GLY A 181 14.45 21.03 -24.29
CA GLY A 181 15.82 20.54 -24.53
C GLY A 181 16.89 21.21 -23.65
N THR A 182 16.48 21.83 -22.55
CA THR A 182 17.37 22.54 -21.62
C THR A 182 17.88 21.69 -20.45
N ASP A 183 17.72 20.38 -20.53
CA ASP A 183 18.35 19.45 -19.59
C ASP A 183 19.84 19.30 -19.96
N ASN A 184 20.71 19.99 -19.22
CA ASN A 184 22.15 19.74 -19.14
C ASN A 184 22.45 18.75 -18.03
#